data_9809022013372c337357a899fbb9318d
#
_entry.id   9809022013372c337357a899fbb9318d
#
_cell.length_a   1.000
_cell.length_b   1.000
_cell.length_c   1.000
_cell.angle_alpha   90.00
_cell.angle_beta   90.00
_cell.angle_gamma   90.00
#
_symmetry.space_group_name_H-M   'P 1'
#
loop_
_entity.id
_entity.type
_entity.pdbx_description
1 polymer ?
#
loop_
_entity_poly.entity_id
_entity_poly.type
_entity_poly.pdbx_seq_one_letter_code
_entity_poly.pdbx_strand_id
1 'polypeptide(L)'
;KKISEYQVSICGGTTPSGLDLLIQKLEQSNDIKELDLSQVKTLSIGAEMVPSNLYVRLSPLFQLGFNRNAFRPSYGMAETTLIVSSCLPGYGNKNIRINREAFYEGIIKLVDKQQDFCEFVSAGRILPGLQVRIVKDGIPQNNLNLGEIQVKGACVMSGYYNDIQSTDEVLKDGWLSTGDLGFFDYNNILYIVGRKKETIIVNGQNFHPFDLENCVLEKFGLSIKKTVFTS
;
A
#
# COMPACT_ATOMS: atom_id res chain seq x y z
N LYS A 1 13.11 2.96 -21.76
CA LYS A 1 13.21 3.33 -23.20
C LYS A 1 11.81 3.43 -23.83
N LYS A 2 11.01 2.37 -23.89
CA LYS A 2 9.68 2.38 -24.57
C LYS A 2 8.72 3.46 -24.04
N ILE A 3 8.65 3.71 -22.76
CA ILE A 3 7.81 4.77 -22.16
C ILE A 3 8.19 6.14 -22.73
N SER A 4 9.49 6.45 -22.80
CA SER A 4 10.02 7.68 -23.37
C SER A 4 9.80 7.75 -24.90
N GLU A 5 10.15 6.68 -25.61
CA GLU A 5 10.01 6.58 -27.09
C GLU A 5 8.57 6.79 -27.57
N TYR A 6 7.59 6.16 -26.90
CA TYR A 6 6.17 6.24 -27.26
C TYR A 6 5.39 7.34 -26.52
N GLN A 7 6.07 8.19 -25.75
CA GLN A 7 5.45 9.30 -25.00
C GLN A 7 4.26 8.82 -24.15
N VAL A 8 4.43 7.69 -23.43
CA VAL A 8 3.36 7.04 -22.68
C VAL A 8 2.91 7.93 -21.53
N SER A 9 1.62 8.24 -21.47
CA SER A 9 1.04 9.08 -20.40
C SER A 9 0.48 8.28 -19.22
N ILE A 10 0.08 7.03 -19.42
CA ILE A 10 -0.48 6.16 -18.39
C ILE A 10 0.34 4.87 -18.34
N CYS A 11 1.00 4.65 -17.22
CA CYS A 11 1.69 3.40 -16.93
C CYS A 11 0.80 2.56 -16.01
N GLY A 12 0.39 1.39 -16.51
CA GLY A 12 -0.31 0.38 -15.73
C GLY A 12 0.55 -0.17 -14.59
N GLY A 13 -0.10 -0.90 -13.68
CA GLY A 13 0.44 -1.31 -12.40
C GLY A 13 1.86 -1.89 -12.42
N THR A 14 2.64 -1.46 -11.46
CA THR A 14 3.90 -2.07 -11.05
C THR A 14 3.88 -2.34 -9.55
N THR A 15 4.81 -3.16 -9.09
CA THR A 15 5.01 -3.39 -7.66
C THR A 15 6.13 -2.50 -7.11
N PRO A 16 6.19 -2.18 -5.81
CA PRO A 16 7.34 -1.54 -5.18
C PRO A 16 8.65 -2.24 -5.52
N SER A 17 8.71 -3.57 -5.41
CA SER A 17 9.91 -4.35 -5.73
C SER A 17 10.29 -4.29 -7.21
N GLY A 18 9.30 -4.27 -8.11
CA GLY A 18 9.54 -4.11 -9.56
C GLY A 18 10.10 -2.72 -9.89
N LEU A 19 9.61 -1.70 -9.22
CA LEU A 19 10.09 -0.32 -9.40
C LEU A 19 11.52 -0.15 -8.87
N ASP A 20 11.84 -0.78 -7.73
CA ASP A 20 13.21 -0.84 -7.21
C ASP A 20 14.19 -1.46 -8.19
N LEU A 21 13.83 -2.59 -8.77
CA LEU A 21 14.67 -3.24 -9.78
C LEU A 21 14.87 -2.32 -11.00
N LEU A 22 13.83 -1.61 -11.42
CA LEU A 22 13.93 -0.62 -12.49
C LEU A 22 14.93 0.49 -12.15
N ILE A 23 14.83 1.06 -10.94
CA ILE A 23 15.73 2.13 -10.47
C ILE A 23 17.17 1.64 -10.45
N GLN A 24 17.44 0.46 -9.87
CA GLN A 24 18.78 -0.14 -9.84
C GLN A 24 19.36 -0.32 -11.26
N LYS A 25 18.54 -0.77 -12.21
CA LYS A 25 18.98 -0.91 -13.61
C LYS A 25 19.21 0.44 -14.28
N LEU A 26 18.43 1.45 -13.96
CA LEU A 26 18.63 2.81 -14.44
C LEU A 26 19.97 3.37 -13.93
N GLU A 27 20.26 3.24 -12.64
CA GLU A 27 21.51 3.72 -12.03
C GLU A 27 22.76 3.06 -12.61
N GLN A 28 22.65 1.84 -13.11
CA GLN A 28 23.73 1.09 -13.76
C GLN A 28 23.86 1.38 -15.27
N SER A 29 22.91 2.10 -15.85
CA SER A 29 22.87 2.37 -17.30
C SER A 29 23.52 3.71 -17.65
N ASN A 30 24.35 3.72 -18.69
CA ASN A 30 24.95 4.96 -19.21
C ASN A 30 24.01 5.78 -20.11
N ASP A 31 22.92 5.17 -20.60
CA ASP A 31 21.98 5.77 -21.58
C ASP A 31 20.82 6.55 -20.92
N ILE A 32 20.89 6.85 -19.64
CA ILE A 32 19.77 7.45 -18.87
C ILE A 32 19.47 8.88 -19.37
N LYS A 33 20.48 9.62 -19.78
CA LYS A 33 20.37 11.04 -20.12
C LYS A 33 19.43 11.35 -21.30
N GLU A 34 19.12 10.34 -22.12
CA GLU A 34 18.24 10.49 -23.29
C GLU A 34 16.77 10.14 -23.00
N LEU A 35 16.44 9.71 -21.77
CA LEU A 35 15.08 9.33 -21.41
C LEU A 35 14.29 10.55 -20.94
N ASP A 36 13.06 10.69 -21.45
CA ASP A 36 12.10 11.70 -21.02
C ASP A 36 10.82 11.01 -20.47
N LEU A 37 10.52 11.25 -19.20
CA LEU A 37 9.34 10.73 -18.52
C LEU A 37 8.32 11.84 -18.18
N SER A 38 8.49 13.05 -18.74
CA SER A 38 7.64 14.22 -18.45
C SER A 38 6.18 14.02 -18.86
N GLN A 39 5.92 13.15 -19.85
CA GLN A 39 4.59 12.83 -20.33
C GLN A 39 3.83 11.84 -19.45
N VAL A 40 4.50 11.19 -18.49
CA VAL A 40 3.85 10.24 -17.59
C VAL A 40 2.97 10.99 -16.59
N LYS A 41 1.66 10.85 -16.72
CA LYS A 41 0.64 11.46 -15.85
C LYS A 41 0.17 10.53 -14.74
N THR A 42 0.34 9.23 -14.94
CA THR A 42 -0.08 8.20 -13.99
C THR A 42 0.88 7.01 -14.03
N LEU A 43 1.39 6.65 -12.86
CA LEU A 43 2.08 5.39 -12.58
C LEU A 43 1.41 4.74 -11.37
N SER A 44 0.61 3.70 -11.62
CA SER A 44 -0.04 2.94 -10.54
C SER A 44 0.95 1.98 -9.91
N ILE A 45 0.92 1.88 -8.57
CA ILE A 45 1.75 0.96 -7.81
C ILE A 45 0.91 0.26 -6.75
N GLY A 46 1.09 -1.04 -6.59
CA GLY A 46 0.33 -1.86 -5.64
C GLY A 46 0.77 -3.30 -5.65
N ALA A 47 -0.13 -4.19 -5.22
CA ALA A 47 0.08 -5.63 -5.02
C ALA A 47 1.12 -5.98 -3.95
N GLU A 48 1.86 -5.03 -3.42
CA GLU A 48 2.77 -5.13 -2.28
C GLU A 48 2.58 -3.88 -1.41
N MET A 49 3.00 -3.95 -0.15
CA MET A 49 3.04 -2.78 0.73
C MET A 49 3.99 -1.73 0.15
N VAL A 50 3.53 -0.48 0.10
CA VAL A 50 4.32 0.64 -0.43
C VAL A 50 5.15 1.25 0.69
N PRO A 51 6.51 1.14 0.66
CA PRO A 51 7.36 1.70 1.71
C PRO A 51 7.32 3.24 1.69
N SER A 52 7.34 3.85 2.87
CA SER A 52 7.30 5.31 3.03
C SER A 52 8.49 6.02 2.36
N ASN A 53 9.66 5.37 2.34
CA ASN A 53 10.87 5.88 1.74
C ASN A 53 10.95 5.68 0.21
N LEU A 54 9.97 4.99 -0.41
CA LEU A 54 9.99 4.73 -1.85
C LEU A 54 10.09 6.03 -2.67
N TYR A 55 9.47 7.10 -2.18
CA TYR A 55 9.55 8.43 -2.83
C TYR A 55 10.98 8.99 -2.91
N VAL A 56 11.79 8.77 -1.88
CA VAL A 56 13.21 9.17 -1.88
C VAL A 56 13.97 8.34 -2.92
N ARG A 57 13.66 7.07 -3.00
CA ARG A 57 14.29 6.13 -3.94
C ARG A 57 13.90 6.39 -5.40
N LEU A 58 12.76 7.05 -5.64
CA LEU A 58 12.32 7.49 -6.98
C LEU A 58 13.09 8.69 -7.54
N SER A 59 14.04 9.28 -6.78
CA SER A 59 14.77 10.48 -7.21
C SER A 59 15.39 10.38 -8.61
N PRO A 60 15.93 9.23 -9.08
CA PRO A 60 16.43 9.11 -10.46
C PRO A 60 15.34 9.34 -11.52
N LEU A 61 14.11 8.92 -11.26
CA LEU A 61 12.99 9.15 -12.20
C LEU A 61 12.60 10.63 -12.29
N PHE A 62 12.72 11.37 -11.18
CA PHE A 62 12.43 12.81 -11.17
C PHE A 62 13.44 13.59 -12.02
N GLN A 63 14.69 13.15 -12.07
CA GLN A 63 15.72 13.73 -12.94
C GLN A 63 15.42 13.52 -14.44
N LEU A 64 14.60 12.52 -14.77
CA LEU A 64 14.13 12.22 -16.11
C LEU A 64 12.79 12.91 -16.44
N GLY A 65 12.37 13.90 -15.66
CA GLY A 65 11.12 14.65 -15.87
C GLY A 65 9.86 14.00 -15.25
N PHE A 66 9.97 12.84 -14.61
CA PHE A 66 8.80 12.19 -14.00
C PHE A 66 8.16 13.08 -12.92
N ASN A 67 6.87 13.35 -13.07
CA ASN A 67 6.14 14.16 -12.11
C ASN A 67 5.82 13.35 -10.83
N ARG A 68 6.19 13.87 -9.66
CA ARG A 68 5.90 13.24 -8.37
C ARG A 68 4.41 12.96 -8.15
N ASN A 69 3.54 13.83 -8.66
CA ASN A 69 2.09 13.68 -8.53
C ASN A 69 1.50 12.63 -9.48
N ALA A 70 2.30 12.07 -10.40
CA ALA A 70 1.89 10.95 -11.25
C ALA A 70 1.91 9.60 -10.51
N PHE A 71 2.61 9.53 -9.38
CA PHE A 71 2.73 8.31 -8.58
C PHE A 71 1.44 8.02 -7.80
N ARG A 72 0.87 6.84 -8.02
CA ARG A 72 -0.46 6.45 -7.51
C ARG A 72 -0.44 5.11 -6.79
N PRO A 73 -0.17 5.10 -5.48
CA PRO A 73 -0.42 3.93 -4.66
C PRO A 73 -1.89 3.50 -4.76
N SER A 74 -2.10 2.20 -4.87
CA SER A 74 -3.42 1.57 -5.04
C SER A 74 -3.47 0.29 -4.23
N TYR A 75 -4.65 -0.06 -3.73
CA TYR A 75 -4.91 -1.30 -3.02
C TYR A 75 -6.00 -2.09 -3.75
N GLY A 76 -5.85 -3.40 -3.74
CA GLY A 76 -6.82 -4.33 -4.29
C GLY A 76 -6.29 -5.75 -4.34
N MET A 77 -7.12 -6.67 -4.83
CA MET A 77 -6.84 -8.09 -4.88
C MET A 77 -7.67 -8.75 -5.99
N ALA A 78 -7.32 -9.98 -6.33
CA ALA A 78 -8.04 -10.75 -7.36
C ALA A 78 -9.53 -10.95 -7.01
N GLU A 79 -9.85 -11.15 -5.73
CA GLU A 79 -11.20 -11.33 -5.20
C GLU A 79 -12.10 -10.09 -5.38
N THR A 80 -11.51 -8.94 -5.68
CA THR A 80 -12.22 -7.68 -6.00
C THR A 80 -12.00 -7.26 -7.45
N THR A 81 -11.74 -8.19 -8.34
CA THR A 81 -11.33 -8.02 -9.74
C THR A 81 -9.92 -7.44 -9.83
N LEU A 82 -9.63 -6.26 -9.26
CA LEU A 82 -8.29 -5.68 -9.18
C LEU A 82 -8.18 -4.59 -8.11
N ILE A 83 -8.77 -3.40 -8.33
CA ILE A 83 -8.53 -2.20 -7.52
C ILE A 83 -9.73 -1.88 -6.65
N VAL A 84 -9.51 -1.72 -5.36
CA VAL A 84 -10.49 -1.27 -4.35
C VAL A 84 -10.34 0.23 -4.07
N SER A 85 -9.09 0.68 -3.93
CA SER A 85 -8.79 2.09 -3.66
C SER A 85 -7.56 2.56 -4.44
N SER A 86 -7.50 3.86 -4.71
CA SER A 86 -6.37 4.48 -5.40
C SER A 86 -6.24 5.96 -5.05
N CYS A 87 -5.02 6.46 -5.09
CA CYS A 87 -4.76 7.90 -5.02
C CYS A 87 -5.30 8.60 -6.26
N LEU A 88 -5.89 9.78 -6.09
CA LEU A 88 -6.42 10.58 -7.21
C LEU A 88 -5.28 11.09 -8.08
N PRO A 89 -5.48 11.18 -9.42
CA PRO A 89 -4.49 11.76 -10.33
C PRO A 89 -4.15 13.20 -9.92
N GLY A 90 -2.85 13.54 -9.97
CA GLY A 90 -2.38 14.90 -9.70
C GLY A 90 -2.28 15.30 -8.22
N TYR A 91 -2.77 14.47 -7.29
CA TYR A 91 -2.72 14.79 -5.84
C TYR A 91 -1.52 14.16 -5.12
N GLY A 92 -0.78 13.28 -5.80
CA GLY A 92 0.32 12.52 -5.19
C GLY A 92 -0.18 11.55 -4.12
N ASN A 93 0.74 10.98 -3.37
CA ASN A 93 0.41 10.19 -2.20
C ASN A 93 0.55 11.03 -0.92
N LYS A 94 -0.13 10.60 0.12
CA LYS A 94 -0.01 11.15 1.48
C LYS A 94 0.54 10.06 2.39
N ASN A 95 1.52 10.44 3.21
CA ASN A 95 1.98 9.60 4.30
C ASN A 95 1.32 10.04 5.59
N ILE A 96 1.08 9.09 6.48
CA ILE A 96 0.58 9.33 7.83
C ILE A 96 1.59 8.77 8.82
N ARG A 97 1.82 9.51 9.92
CA ARG A 97 2.70 9.08 11.01
C ARG A 97 1.89 8.78 12.25
N ILE A 98 2.16 7.62 12.83
CA ILE A 98 1.46 7.08 13.96
C ILE A 98 2.48 6.79 15.05
N ASN A 99 2.17 7.13 16.31
CA ASN A 99 3.00 6.76 17.45
C ASN A 99 3.23 5.25 17.48
N ARG A 100 4.50 4.83 17.49
CA ARG A 100 4.89 3.42 17.35
C ARG A 100 4.42 2.56 18.52
N GLU A 101 4.59 3.05 19.74
CA GLU A 101 4.20 2.32 20.96
C GLU A 101 2.67 2.12 20.98
N ALA A 102 1.89 3.18 20.76
CA ALA A 102 0.43 3.10 20.68
C ALA A 102 -0.03 2.16 19.54
N PHE A 103 0.69 2.17 18.41
CA PHE A 103 0.36 1.31 17.27
C PHE A 103 0.54 -0.18 17.61
N TYR A 104 1.55 -0.56 18.36
CA TYR A 104 1.75 -1.94 18.82
C TYR A 104 0.68 -2.41 19.83
N GLU A 105 0.02 -1.46 20.49
CA GLU A 105 -1.18 -1.71 21.31
C GLU A 105 -2.48 -1.72 20.49
N GLY A 106 -2.39 -1.51 19.18
CA GLY A 106 -3.53 -1.47 18.25
C GLY A 106 -4.28 -0.13 18.22
N ILE A 107 -3.63 0.96 18.69
CA ILE A 107 -4.19 2.31 18.75
C ILE A 107 -3.57 3.19 17.67
N ILE A 108 -4.41 3.83 16.86
CA ILE A 108 -3.96 4.78 15.83
C ILE A 108 -3.91 6.19 16.42
N LYS A 109 -2.72 6.61 16.83
CA LYS A 109 -2.46 7.95 17.39
C LYS A 109 -1.53 8.72 16.47
N LEU A 110 -2.03 9.78 15.86
CA LEU A 110 -1.24 10.63 14.95
C LEU A 110 -0.16 11.39 15.73
N VAL A 111 1.01 11.52 15.12
CA VAL A 111 2.16 12.20 15.73
C VAL A 111 2.93 13.06 14.72
N ASP A 112 3.69 14.00 15.25
CA ASP A 112 4.65 14.81 14.51
C ASP A 112 6.01 14.11 14.40
N LYS A 113 6.89 14.63 13.54
CA LYS A 113 8.23 14.08 13.24
C LYS A 113 9.19 13.98 14.45
N GLN A 114 8.89 14.60 15.57
CA GLN A 114 9.77 14.63 16.75
C GLN A 114 9.58 13.41 17.68
N GLN A 115 8.58 12.59 17.43
CA GLN A 115 8.27 11.39 18.23
C GLN A 115 8.67 10.14 17.45
N ASP A 116 8.84 9.01 18.15
CA ASP A 116 9.01 7.71 17.48
C ASP A 116 7.71 7.31 16.79
N PHE A 117 7.80 6.97 15.51
CA PHE A 117 6.64 6.72 14.66
C PHE A 117 6.81 5.56 13.69
N CYS A 118 5.69 4.95 13.32
CA CYS A 118 5.51 4.18 12.09
C CYS A 118 4.96 5.09 11.00
N GLU A 119 5.42 4.97 9.77
CA GLU A 119 4.93 5.77 8.64
C GLU A 119 4.27 4.87 7.59
N PHE A 120 3.02 5.19 7.23
CA PHE A 120 2.26 4.46 6.22
C PHE A 120 1.94 5.35 5.03
N VAL A 121 2.03 4.77 3.83
CA VAL A 121 1.64 5.41 2.57
C VAL A 121 0.16 5.19 2.33
N SER A 122 -0.56 6.24 1.91
CA SER A 122 -1.98 6.12 1.60
C SER A 122 -2.24 5.18 0.42
N ALA A 123 -3.26 4.34 0.54
CA ALA A 123 -3.84 3.58 -0.56
C ALA A 123 -4.92 4.36 -1.32
N GLY A 124 -5.16 5.62 -0.92
CA GLY A 124 -6.09 6.53 -1.58
C GLY A 124 -7.54 6.38 -1.16
N ARG A 125 -8.45 6.83 -2.02
CA ARG A 125 -9.90 6.78 -1.82
C ARG A 125 -10.49 5.52 -2.41
N ILE A 126 -11.59 5.07 -1.82
CA ILE A 126 -12.37 3.95 -2.34
C ILE A 126 -12.94 4.33 -3.71
N LEU A 127 -12.87 3.40 -4.67
CA LEU A 127 -13.42 3.59 -6.00
C LEU A 127 -14.95 3.65 -5.97
N PRO A 128 -15.56 4.45 -6.87
CA PRO A 128 -17.02 4.52 -6.97
C PRO A 128 -17.66 3.14 -7.16
N GLY A 129 -18.81 2.92 -6.50
CA GLY A 129 -19.54 1.64 -6.58
C GLY A 129 -19.09 0.58 -5.59
N LEU A 130 -18.03 0.83 -4.81
CA LEU A 130 -17.57 -0.02 -3.73
C LEU A 130 -17.92 0.57 -2.37
N GLN A 131 -18.15 -0.34 -1.42
CA GLN A 131 -18.26 -0.04 0.00
C GLN A 131 -17.09 -0.74 0.70
N VAL A 132 -16.44 -0.02 1.60
CA VAL A 132 -15.35 -0.57 2.42
C VAL A 132 -15.62 -0.17 3.87
N ARG A 133 -15.41 -1.11 4.77
CA ARG A 133 -15.46 -0.89 6.21
C ARG A 133 -14.27 -1.54 6.90
N ILE A 134 -13.91 -1.01 8.04
CA ILE A 134 -12.92 -1.59 8.94
C ILE A 134 -13.69 -2.33 10.04
N VAL A 135 -13.31 -3.57 10.33
CA VAL A 135 -14.01 -4.40 11.31
C VAL A 135 -13.03 -4.97 12.32
N LYS A 136 -13.34 -4.85 13.61
CA LYS A 136 -12.60 -5.48 14.70
C LYS A 136 -13.59 -6.27 15.55
N ASP A 137 -13.32 -7.54 15.80
CA ASP A 137 -14.15 -8.45 16.59
C ASP A 137 -15.64 -8.47 16.14
N GLY A 138 -15.86 -8.43 14.81
CA GLY A 138 -17.19 -8.42 14.19
C GLY A 138 -17.87 -7.05 14.19
N ILE A 139 -17.29 -6.02 14.80
CA ILE A 139 -17.88 -4.68 14.96
C ILE A 139 -17.23 -3.70 13.98
N PRO A 140 -18.03 -3.00 13.13
CA PRO A 140 -17.52 -1.91 12.29
C PRO A 140 -16.89 -0.80 13.14
N GLN A 141 -15.74 -0.32 12.68
CA GLN A 141 -14.93 0.69 13.36
C GLN A 141 -15.08 2.07 12.72
N ASN A 142 -14.89 3.10 13.51
CA ASN A 142 -14.78 4.49 13.06
C ASN A 142 -13.37 4.78 12.51
N ASN A 143 -13.18 5.98 11.96
CA ASN A 143 -11.88 6.45 11.49
C ASN A 143 -10.84 6.41 12.61
N LEU A 144 -9.58 6.20 12.23
CA LEU A 144 -8.44 6.01 13.13
C LEU A 144 -8.59 4.81 14.10
N ASN A 145 -9.30 3.77 13.68
CA ASN A 145 -9.31 2.49 14.39
C ASN A 145 -8.80 1.39 13.46
N LEU A 146 -7.86 0.61 13.98
CA LEU A 146 -7.27 -0.53 13.27
C LEU A 146 -8.23 -1.71 13.27
N GLY A 147 -8.38 -2.37 12.13
CA GLY A 147 -9.15 -3.59 11.99
C GLY A 147 -9.00 -4.23 10.62
N GLU A 148 -9.72 -5.31 10.40
CA GLU A 148 -9.77 -6.01 9.11
C GLU A 148 -10.57 -5.21 8.09
N ILE A 149 -10.00 -5.08 6.90
CA ILE A 149 -10.67 -4.44 5.75
C ILE A 149 -11.71 -5.40 5.21
N GLN A 150 -12.95 -4.95 5.10
CA GLN A 150 -14.01 -5.68 4.39
C GLN A 150 -14.53 -4.85 3.23
N VAL A 151 -14.78 -5.53 2.10
CA VAL A 151 -15.20 -4.91 0.84
C VAL A 151 -16.53 -5.49 0.38
N LYS A 152 -17.42 -4.63 -0.15
CA LYS A 152 -18.67 -5.01 -0.79
C LYS A 152 -18.87 -4.22 -2.08
N GLY A 153 -19.35 -4.88 -3.13
CA GLY A 153 -19.64 -4.23 -4.40
C GLY A 153 -19.71 -5.23 -5.55
N ALA A 154 -20.07 -4.74 -6.73
CA ALA A 154 -20.27 -5.59 -7.91
C ALA A 154 -19.00 -6.27 -8.44
N CYS A 155 -17.81 -5.76 -8.06
CA CYS A 155 -16.53 -6.36 -8.46
C CYS A 155 -16.03 -7.45 -7.49
N VAL A 156 -16.73 -7.70 -6.38
CA VAL A 156 -16.39 -8.78 -5.45
C VAL A 156 -16.75 -10.11 -6.10
N MET A 157 -15.85 -11.09 -6.00
CA MET A 157 -16.03 -12.44 -6.52
C MET A 157 -17.32 -13.08 -6.02
N SER A 158 -17.87 -14.03 -6.76
CA SER A 158 -18.98 -14.89 -6.32
C SER A 158 -18.50 -16.03 -5.40
N GLY A 159 -17.22 -16.34 -5.40
CA GLY A 159 -16.59 -17.37 -4.57
C GLY A 159 -15.34 -17.96 -5.22
N TYR A 160 -14.65 -18.82 -4.47
CA TYR A 160 -13.54 -19.63 -4.97
C TYR A 160 -14.06 -20.83 -5.77
N TYR A 161 -13.39 -21.13 -6.87
CA TYR A 161 -13.80 -22.22 -7.74
C TYR A 161 -13.71 -23.57 -7.04
N ASN A 162 -14.84 -24.31 -6.97
CA ASN A 162 -14.99 -25.61 -6.30
C ASN A 162 -14.54 -25.64 -4.82
N ASP A 163 -14.54 -24.47 -4.14
CA ASP A 163 -14.18 -24.37 -2.73
C ASP A 163 -15.20 -23.51 -1.97
N ILE A 164 -16.31 -24.18 -1.60
CA ILE A 164 -17.41 -23.56 -0.88
C ILE A 164 -16.95 -23.19 0.54
N GLN A 165 -16.16 -24.05 1.19
CA GLN A 165 -15.71 -23.82 2.55
C GLN A 165 -14.89 -22.52 2.65
N SER A 166 -13.84 -22.36 1.85
CA SER A 166 -13.05 -21.12 1.84
C SER A 166 -13.88 -19.91 1.41
N THR A 167 -14.87 -20.11 0.54
CA THR A 167 -15.79 -19.03 0.14
C THR A 167 -16.63 -18.56 1.33
N ASP A 168 -17.25 -19.46 2.08
CA ASP A 168 -18.11 -19.16 3.24
C ASP A 168 -17.30 -18.54 4.41
N GLU A 169 -16.01 -18.84 4.50
CA GLU A 169 -15.13 -18.25 5.50
C GLU A 169 -14.92 -16.74 5.26
N VAL A 170 -14.78 -16.33 4.00
CA VAL A 170 -14.40 -14.95 3.66
C VAL A 170 -15.57 -14.10 3.17
N LEU A 171 -16.64 -14.69 2.62
CA LEU A 171 -17.75 -13.97 2.01
C LEU A 171 -19.03 -14.16 2.84
N LYS A 172 -19.47 -13.09 3.54
CA LYS A 172 -20.66 -13.10 4.38
C LYS A 172 -21.54 -11.88 4.12
N ASP A 173 -22.80 -12.09 3.83
CA ASP A 173 -23.80 -11.04 3.54
C ASP A 173 -23.34 -10.06 2.44
N GLY A 174 -22.59 -10.56 1.46
CA GLY A 174 -22.01 -9.80 0.36
C GLY A 174 -20.78 -8.96 0.77
N TRP A 175 -20.26 -9.12 1.97
CA TRP A 175 -18.99 -8.55 2.42
C TRP A 175 -17.86 -9.57 2.32
N LEU A 176 -16.81 -9.19 1.61
CA LEU A 176 -15.57 -9.96 1.53
C LEU A 176 -14.64 -9.53 2.67
N SER A 177 -14.27 -10.45 3.53
CA SER A 177 -13.19 -10.31 4.51
C SER A 177 -11.85 -10.51 3.81
N THR A 178 -11.05 -9.45 3.69
CA THR A 178 -9.86 -9.47 2.85
C THR A 178 -8.66 -10.16 3.50
N GLY A 179 -8.67 -10.29 4.82
CA GLY A 179 -7.53 -10.72 5.62
C GLY A 179 -6.45 -9.63 5.74
N ASP A 180 -6.65 -8.45 5.16
CA ASP A 180 -5.77 -7.30 5.30
C ASP A 180 -6.23 -6.41 6.46
N LEU A 181 -5.27 -5.86 7.21
CA LEU A 181 -5.51 -4.87 8.25
C LEU A 181 -5.29 -3.47 7.70
N GLY A 182 -6.13 -2.55 8.17
CA GLY A 182 -6.03 -1.15 7.78
C GLY A 182 -6.92 -0.24 8.62
N PHE A 183 -6.92 1.03 8.26
CA PHE A 183 -7.76 2.06 8.88
C PHE A 183 -8.03 3.19 7.89
N PHE A 184 -9.06 4.00 8.16
CA PHE A 184 -9.29 5.27 7.47
C PHE A 184 -8.79 6.44 8.30
N ASP A 185 -8.25 7.47 7.65
CA ASP A 185 -8.05 8.77 8.27
C ASP A 185 -9.36 9.60 8.30
N TYR A 186 -9.32 10.78 8.91
CA TYR A 186 -10.47 11.71 8.97
C TYR A 186 -10.95 12.20 7.60
N ASN A 187 -10.17 12.05 6.53
CA ASN A 187 -10.51 12.41 5.16
C ASN A 187 -11.03 11.22 4.34
N ASN A 188 -11.31 10.08 5.00
CA ASN A 188 -11.69 8.82 4.36
C ASN A 188 -10.64 8.33 3.35
N ILE A 189 -9.36 8.51 3.66
CA ILE A 189 -8.24 7.91 2.94
C ILE A 189 -7.91 6.58 3.61
N LEU A 190 -7.80 5.52 2.82
CA LEU A 190 -7.45 4.18 3.29
C LEU A 190 -5.93 4.04 3.46
N TYR A 191 -5.51 3.42 4.56
CA TYR A 191 -4.15 3.01 4.84
C TYR A 191 -4.11 1.53 5.13
N ILE A 192 -3.20 0.81 4.47
CA ILE A 192 -2.99 -0.63 4.67
C ILE A 192 -1.84 -0.81 5.66
N VAL A 193 -2.00 -1.74 6.58
CA VAL A 193 -1.01 -2.01 7.65
C VAL A 193 -0.26 -3.32 7.40
N GLY A 194 -0.95 -4.33 6.87
CA GLY A 194 -0.38 -5.65 6.59
C GLY A 194 -1.44 -6.74 6.58
N ARG A 195 -1.01 -7.97 6.64
CA ARG A 195 -1.88 -9.16 6.71
C ARG A 195 -2.21 -9.52 8.16
N LYS A 196 -3.48 -9.83 8.43
CA LYS A 196 -3.94 -10.26 9.75
C LYS A 196 -3.21 -11.53 10.22
N LYS A 197 -3.01 -12.49 9.32
CA LYS A 197 -2.33 -13.76 9.59
C LYS A 197 -0.82 -13.62 9.83
N GLU A 198 -0.22 -12.52 9.39
CA GLU A 198 1.21 -12.23 9.51
C GLU A 198 1.54 -11.39 10.75
N THR A 199 0.53 -10.99 11.52
CA THR A 199 0.75 -10.21 12.75
C THR A 199 1.50 -11.06 13.77
N ILE A 200 2.64 -10.58 14.23
CA ILE A 200 3.49 -11.22 15.24
C ILE A 200 3.05 -10.71 16.61
N ILE A 201 2.66 -11.60 17.50
CA ILE A 201 2.20 -11.23 18.85
C ILE A 201 3.29 -11.60 19.86
N VAL A 202 3.83 -10.60 20.54
CA VAL A 202 4.84 -10.79 21.59
C VAL A 202 4.41 -10.02 22.84
N ASN A 203 4.25 -10.71 23.95
CA ASN A 203 3.84 -10.12 25.24
C ASN A 203 2.56 -9.25 25.15
N GLY A 204 1.61 -9.64 24.29
CA GLY A 204 0.35 -8.93 24.10
C GLY A 204 0.44 -7.72 23.14
N GLN A 205 1.60 -7.41 22.60
CA GLN A 205 1.78 -6.39 21.59
C GLN A 205 1.72 -6.99 20.18
N ASN A 206 1.16 -6.21 19.23
CA ASN A 206 1.00 -6.62 17.83
C ASN A 206 2.09 -5.96 16.98
N PHE A 207 3.01 -6.76 16.46
CA PHE A 207 4.05 -6.31 15.54
C PHE A 207 3.66 -6.69 14.12
N HIS A 208 3.76 -5.74 13.22
CA HIS A 208 3.49 -5.97 11.81
C HIS A 208 4.81 -6.08 11.05
N PRO A 209 5.06 -7.19 10.31
CA PRO A 209 6.33 -7.43 9.64
C PRO A 209 6.83 -6.26 8.81
N PHE A 210 5.94 -5.61 8.07
CA PHE A 210 6.26 -4.46 7.23
C PHE A 210 6.85 -3.27 8.01
N ASP A 211 6.35 -2.98 9.22
CA ASP A 211 6.91 -1.91 10.05
C ASP A 211 8.30 -2.27 10.56
N LEU A 212 8.48 -3.53 11.00
CA LEU A 212 9.78 -4.04 11.43
C LEU A 212 10.81 -4.01 10.27
N GLU A 213 10.40 -4.43 9.08
CA GLU A 213 11.21 -4.38 7.86
C GLU A 213 11.62 -2.95 7.52
N ASN A 214 10.69 -1.99 7.58
CA ASN A 214 11.00 -0.57 7.37
C ASN A 214 11.99 -0.04 8.41
N CYS A 215 11.84 -0.38 9.69
CA CYS A 215 12.80 0.01 10.74
C CYS A 215 14.21 -0.50 10.44
N VAL A 216 14.34 -1.75 10.00
CA VAL A 216 15.64 -2.35 9.65
C VAL A 216 16.21 -1.70 8.39
N LEU A 217 15.38 -1.44 7.38
CA LEU A 217 15.79 -0.76 6.15
C LEU A 217 16.33 0.65 6.44
N GLU A 218 15.61 1.42 7.25
CA GLU A 218 16.02 2.78 7.63
C GLU A 218 17.32 2.79 8.45
N LYS A 219 17.45 1.86 9.40
CA LYS A 219 18.58 1.80 10.32
C LYS A 219 19.86 1.26 9.68
N PHE A 220 19.75 0.31 8.77
CA PHE A 220 20.89 -0.41 8.19
C PHE A 220 21.08 -0.17 6.69
N GLY A 221 20.23 0.59 6.02
CA GLY A 221 20.31 0.87 4.58
C GLY A 221 20.13 -0.37 3.69
N LEU A 222 19.49 -1.41 4.20
CA LEU A 222 19.28 -2.67 3.46
C LEU A 222 18.18 -2.52 2.42
N SER A 223 18.20 -3.33 1.36
CA SER A 223 17.10 -3.38 0.40
C SER A 223 15.96 -4.27 0.92
N ILE A 224 14.71 -3.95 0.56
CA ILE A 224 13.47 -4.66 0.96
C ILE A 224 13.57 -6.18 0.82
N LYS A 225 14.29 -6.68 -0.20
CA LYS A 225 14.43 -8.13 -0.46
C LYS A 225 15.35 -8.89 0.50
N LYS A 226 16.01 -8.22 1.44
CA LYS A 226 17.02 -8.85 2.33
C LYS A 226 16.55 -9.03 3.77
N THR A 227 15.35 -8.56 4.09
CA THR A 227 14.82 -8.62 5.45
C THR A 227 13.41 -9.19 5.40
N VAL A 228 13.16 -10.26 6.12
CA VAL A 228 11.85 -10.90 6.27
C VAL A 228 11.66 -11.22 7.74
N PHE A 229 10.54 -10.78 8.31
CA PHE A 229 10.08 -11.22 9.63
C PHE A 229 8.94 -12.20 9.45
N THR A 230 9.03 -13.33 10.14
CA THR A 230 7.98 -14.36 10.13
C THR A 230 7.47 -14.58 11.54
N SER A 231 6.18 -14.88 11.65
CA SER A 231 5.52 -15.33 12.89
C SER A 231 5.86 -16.78 13.24
#